data_6d91b27632d4ee48a3e520557a99e104
#
_entry.id   6d91b27632d4ee48a3e520557a99e104
#
_cell.length_a   1.000
_cell.length_b   1.000
_cell.length_c   1.000
_cell.angle_alpha   90.00
_cell.angle_beta   90.00
_cell.angle_gamma   90.00
#
_symmetry.space_group_name_H-M   'P 1'
#
loop_
_entity.id
_entity.type
_entity.pdbx_description
1 polymer ?
#
loop_
_entity_poly.entity_id
_entity_poly.type
_entity_poly.pdbx_seq_one_letter_code
_entity_poly.pdbx_strand_id
1 'polypeptide(L)'
;MPSRSSFLLGLYYGGTGFGIALSALVVPAVLQAARGVAHGWAWAWWALALASATGTALLAWAVRVMAEQGLVGSTVAASDTAHRQPVGLRRFGWAIGGYTLFGAGYIGYMTFIIALLREQGASAGFVTLFYSALGVACVASSRLWAGLLDRYRGGQPQAILNMMLGVATLLPVLSPSLPVALVSGVMFGAVFLSVVASTTALVRHNLPQAQWAHGISAFTIAFALGQIVGPTVTGWIADGPGGLARGLVVSAGTLWLGAALASRQR
;
A
#
# COMPACT_ATOMS: atom_id res chain seq x y z
N MET A 1 -15.24 18.77 13.14
CA MET A 1 -14.78 19.07 11.77
C MET A 1 -14.41 17.76 11.07
N PRO A 2 -15.36 17.07 10.40
CA PRO A 2 -15.11 15.75 9.80
C PRO A 2 -14.12 15.80 8.61
N SER A 3 -14.11 16.89 7.86
CA SER A 3 -13.34 17.03 6.61
C SER A 3 -11.81 17.05 6.74
N ARG A 4 -11.26 17.23 7.95
CA ARG A 4 -9.80 17.20 8.15
C ARG A 4 -9.21 15.83 8.48
N SER A 5 -10.05 14.87 8.93
CA SER A 5 -9.54 13.57 9.36
C SER A 5 -9.12 12.68 8.20
N SER A 6 -9.86 12.68 7.09
CA SER A 6 -9.50 11.95 5.88
C SER A 6 -8.27 12.54 5.22
N PHE A 7 -8.11 13.86 5.23
CA PHE A 7 -6.91 14.54 4.77
C PHE A 7 -5.66 14.15 5.59
N LEU A 8 -5.78 14.12 6.93
CA LEU A 8 -4.68 13.72 7.82
C LEU A 8 -4.27 12.27 7.64
N LEU A 9 -5.25 11.37 7.47
CA LEU A 9 -4.97 9.96 7.12
C LEU A 9 -4.25 9.87 5.78
N GLY A 10 -4.68 10.64 4.81
CA GLY A 10 -4.04 10.69 3.51
C GLY A 10 -2.60 11.21 3.57
N LEU A 11 -2.34 12.22 4.39
CA LEU A 11 -0.98 12.74 4.62
C LEU A 11 -0.10 11.66 5.28
N TYR A 12 -0.64 10.93 6.25
CA TYR A 12 0.05 9.81 6.91
C TYR A 12 0.45 8.72 5.91
N TYR A 13 -0.49 8.25 5.10
CA TYR A 13 -0.20 7.27 4.06
C TYR A 13 0.67 7.82 2.92
N GLY A 14 0.64 9.13 2.67
CA GLY A 14 1.51 9.80 1.70
C GLY A 14 3.00 9.64 2.01
N GLY A 15 3.36 9.47 3.28
CA GLY A 15 4.73 9.15 3.69
C GLY A 15 5.29 7.88 3.05
N THR A 16 4.45 6.85 2.88
CA THR A 16 4.85 5.62 2.17
C THR A 16 5.19 5.90 0.70
N GLY A 17 4.38 6.71 0.03
CA GLY A 17 4.64 7.11 -1.36
C GLY A 17 5.94 7.92 -1.51
N PHE A 18 6.21 8.80 -0.56
CA PHE A 18 7.49 9.51 -0.49
C PHE A 18 8.66 8.54 -0.31
N GLY A 19 8.55 7.55 0.57
CA GLY A 19 9.55 6.50 0.77
C GLY A 19 9.82 5.69 -0.50
N ILE A 20 8.78 5.34 -1.25
CA ILE A 20 8.89 4.64 -2.54
C ILE A 20 9.65 5.51 -3.54
N ALA A 21 9.27 6.77 -3.72
CA ALA A 21 9.94 7.69 -4.64
C ALA A 21 11.41 7.92 -4.24
N LEU A 22 11.68 8.12 -2.95
CA LEU A 22 13.04 8.30 -2.43
C LEU A 22 13.90 7.07 -2.70
N SER A 23 13.41 5.87 -2.39
CA SER A 23 14.14 4.63 -2.63
C SER A 23 14.40 4.39 -4.11
N ALA A 24 13.46 4.74 -4.98
CA ALA A 24 13.62 4.62 -6.44
C ALA A 24 14.75 5.48 -7.00
N LEU A 25 15.06 6.59 -6.35
CA LEU A 25 16.16 7.49 -6.75
C LEU A 25 17.48 7.11 -6.05
N VAL A 26 17.44 6.85 -4.75
CA VAL A 26 18.64 6.61 -3.93
C VAL A 26 19.28 5.27 -4.27
N VAL A 27 18.49 4.19 -4.38
CA VAL A 27 19.05 2.84 -4.57
C VAL A 27 19.84 2.73 -5.88
N PRO A 28 19.32 3.11 -7.05
CA PRO A 28 20.11 3.05 -8.29
C PRO A 28 21.34 3.93 -8.27
N ALA A 29 21.26 5.14 -7.70
CA ALA A 29 22.39 6.07 -7.61
C ALA A 29 23.53 5.48 -6.75
N VAL A 30 23.20 4.91 -5.60
CA VAL A 30 24.19 4.28 -4.71
C VAL A 30 24.79 3.02 -5.35
N LEU A 31 23.98 2.17 -5.97
CA LEU A 31 24.48 0.98 -6.67
C LEU A 31 25.39 1.35 -7.86
N GLN A 32 25.10 2.44 -8.53
CA GLN A 32 25.96 2.96 -9.61
C GLN A 32 27.29 3.48 -9.05
N ALA A 33 27.26 4.23 -7.94
CA ALA A 33 28.47 4.74 -7.28
C ALA A 33 29.34 3.62 -6.67
N ALA A 34 28.70 2.53 -6.21
CA ALA A 34 29.37 1.39 -5.61
C ALA A 34 29.75 0.29 -6.63
N ARG A 35 29.73 0.58 -7.96
CA ARG A 35 30.15 -0.37 -8.99
C ARG A 35 31.61 -0.75 -8.80
N GLY A 36 31.91 -2.05 -8.78
CA GLY A 36 33.28 -2.56 -8.59
C GLY A 36 33.74 -2.67 -7.12
N VAL A 37 32.92 -2.22 -6.16
CA VAL A 37 33.19 -2.39 -4.74
C VAL A 37 32.64 -3.75 -4.27
N ALA A 38 33.43 -4.50 -3.50
CA ALA A 38 32.97 -5.74 -2.88
C ALA A 38 31.74 -5.45 -2.00
N HIS A 39 30.69 -6.26 -2.17
CA HIS A 39 29.41 -6.07 -1.47
C HIS A 39 28.74 -4.69 -1.72
N GLY A 40 28.92 -4.11 -2.92
CA GLY A 40 28.37 -2.80 -3.30
C GLY A 40 26.85 -2.66 -3.06
N TRP A 41 26.09 -3.77 -3.09
CA TRP A 41 24.67 -3.80 -2.76
C TRP A 41 24.36 -3.40 -1.30
N ALA A 42 25.30 -3.64 -0.36
CA ALA A 42 25.11 -3.31 1.05
C ALA A 42 25.03 -1.80 1.29
N TRP A 43 25.70 -1.01 0.46
CA TRP A 43 25.64 0.46 0.56
C TRP A 43 24.22 1.02 0.30
N ALA A 44 23.43 0.38 -0.55
CA ALA A 44 22.03 0.76 -0.75
C ALA A 44 21.20 0.57 0.53
N TRP A 45 21.44 -0.51 1.28
CA TRP A 45 20.79 -0.73 2.57
C TRP A 45 21.21 0.28 3.62
N TRP A 46 22.51 0.63 3.68
CA TRP A 46 23.00 1.67 4.59
C TRP A 46 22.44 3.04 4.26
N ALA A 47 22.30 3.39 2.99
CA ALA A 47 21.69 4.65 2.57
C ALA A 47 20.21 4.72 2.97
N LEU A 48 19.45 3.65 2.78
CA LEU A 48 18.04 3.56 3.21
C LEU A 48 17.92 3.58 4.74
N ALA A 49 18.83 2.92 5.46
CA ALA A 49 18.88 2.95 6.93
C ALA A 49 19.12 4.37 7.44
N LEU A 50 20.07 5.09 6.84
CA LEU A 50 20.36 6.49 7.19
C LEU A 50 19.14 7.40 6.92
N ALA A 51 18.49 7.25 5.76
CA ALA A 51 17.29 8.01 5.44
C ALA A 51 16.16 7.74 6.45
N SER A 52 15.95 6.46 6.81
CA SER A 52 14.95 6.05 7.81
C SER A 52 15.28 6.60 9.21
N ALA A 53 16.55 6.53 9.62
CA ALA A 53 17.01 7.07 10.90
C ALA A 53 16.80 8.59 10.96
N THR A 54 17.10 9.30 9.87
CA THR A 54 16.88 10.76 9.76
C THR A 54 15.39 11.09 9.89
N GLY A 55 14.52 10.37 9.16
CA GLY A 55 13.08 10.55 9.27
C GLY A 55 12.55 10.28 10.67
N THR A 56 13.05 9.23 11.33
CA THR A 56 12.68 8.88 12.71
C THR A 56 13.15 9.98 13.70
N ALA A 57 14.36 10.50 13.53
CA ALA A 57 14.88 11.57 14.38
C ALA A 57 14.07 12.86 14.24
N LEU A 58 13.70 13.24 13.00
CA LEU A 58 12.83 14.39 12.73
C LEU A 58 11.46 14.23 13.36
N LEU A 59 10.85 13.02 13.25
CA LEU A 59 9.58 12.73 13.88
C LEU A 59 9.67 12.79 15.41
N ALA A 60 10.69 12.20 16.00
CA ALA A 60 10.93 12.24 17.44
C ALA A 60 11.12 13.67 17.95
N TRP A 61 11.86 14.49 17.21
CA TRP A 61 12.01 15.91 17.53
C TRP A 61 10.67 16.65 17.46
N ALA A 62 9.89 16.47 16.38
CA ALA A 62 8.58 17.11 16.23
C ALA A 62 7.61 16.71 17.36
N VAL A 63 7.60 15.42 17.76
CA VAL A 63 6.76 14.93 18.88
C VAL A 63 7.18 15.55 20.19
N ARG A 64 8.50 15.70 20.47
CA ARG A 64 8.99 16.37 21.68
C ARG A 64 8.56 17.84 21.74
N VAL A 65 8.72 18.57 20.63
CA VAL A 65 8.29 19.98 20.56
C VAL A 65 6.80 20.13 20.80
N MET A 66 5.98 19.25 20.21
CA MET A 66 4.53 19.27 20.44
C MET A 66 4.16 18.90 21.88
N ALA A 67 4.89 17.99 22.52
CA ALA A 67 4.68 17.61 23.91
C ALA A 67 5.01 18.78 24.85
N GLU A 68 6.13 19.48 24.62
CA GLU A 68 6.52 20.67 25.37
C GLU A 68 5.49 21.80 25.26
N GLN A 69 4.82 21.92 24.12
CA GLN A 69 3.75 22.89 23.89
C GLN A 69 2.37 22.43 24.42
N GLY A 70 2.29 21.28 25.08
CA GLY A 70 1.04 20.72 25.59
C GLY A 70 0.04 20.28 24.52
N LEU A 71 0.49 20.18 23.25
CA LEU A 71 -0.34 19.81 22.12
C LEU A 71 -0.54 18.28 22.00
N VAL A 72 0.30 17.49 22.67
CA VAL A 72 0.16 16.03 22.78
C VAL A 72 -0.71 15.76 24.00
N GLY A 73 -2.02 15.67 23.80
CA GLY A 73 -2.94 15.25 24.86
C GLY A 73 -2.62 13.85 25.36
N SER A 74 -2.80 13.62 26.67
CA SER A 74 -2.58 12.34 27.36
C SER A 74 -3.58 11.26 26.91
N THR A 75 -3.65 10.96 25.64
CA THR A 75 -4.54 9.91 25.09
C THR A 75 -4.04 8.49 25.40
N VAL A 76 -2.84 8.35 25.99
CA VAL A 76 -2.26 7.04 26.33
C VAL A 76 -2.88 6.45 27.62
N ALA A 77 -3.42 7.28 28.52
CA ALA A 77 -3.92 6.80 29.81
C ALA A 77 -5.39 6.32 29.81
N ALA A 78 -6.15 6.53 28.75
CA ALA A 78 -7.59 6.19 28.72
C ALA A 78 -7.90 4.80 28.12
N SER A 79 -6.90 4.02 27.69
CA SER A 79 -7.17 2.74 27.01
C SER A 79 -7.17 1.50 27.95
N ASP A 80 -6.81 1.64 29.23
CA ASP A 80 -6.67 0.47 30.12
C ASP A 80 -7.97 0.01 30.79
N THR A 81 -9.04 0.77 30.70
CA THR A 81 -10.32 0.42 31.35
C THR A 81 -11.54 0.31 30.43
N ALA A 82 -11.40 0.55 29.13
CA ALA A 82 -12.48 0.27 28.20
C ALA A 82 -12.67 -1.25 28.13
N HIS A 83 -13.69 -1.74 28.81
CA HIS A 83 -14.17 -3.11 28.73
C HIS A 83 -14.02 -3.63 27.30
N ARG A 84 -13.28 -4.72 27.13
CA ARG A 84 -13.12 -5.47 25.87
C ARG A 84 -14.47 -6.06 25.44
N GLN A 85 -15.38 -5.22 25.00
CA GLN A 85 -16.56 -5.73 24.31
C GLN A 85 -16.10 -6.36 23.00
N PRO A 86 -16.39 -7.64 22.78
CA PRO A 86 -15.99 -8.31 21.57
C PRO A 86 -16.60 -7.59 20.38
N VAL A 87 -15.74 -7.07 19.50
CA VAL A 87 -16.19 -6.51 18.23
C VAL A 87 -16.76 -7.66 17.42
N GLY A 88 -18.00 -7.55 16.99
CA GLY A 88 -18.64 -8.54 16.12
C GLY A 88 -17.99 -8.52 14.73
N LEU A 89 -16.74 -8.97 14.60
CA LEU A 89 -15.93 -8.96 13.36
C LEU A 89 -16.63 -9.72 12.21
N ARG A 90 -17.53 -10.67 12.54
CA ARG A 90 -18.30 -11.41 11.53
C ARG A 90 -19.08 -10.49 10.58
N ARG A 91 -19.52 -9.31 11.05
CA ARG A 91 -20.22 -8.34 10.22
C ARG A 91 -19.32 -7.72 9.13
N PHE A 92 -17.99 -7.75 9.30
CA PHE A 92 -17.01 -7.27 8.34
C PHE A 92 -16.40 -8.39 7.48
N GLY A 93 -16.93 -9.61 7.55
CA GLY A 93 -16.34 -10.79 6.92
C GLY A 93 -16.07 -10.61 5.43
N TRP A 94 -16.99 -9.99 4.69
CA TRP A 94 -16.82 -9.71 3.27
C TRP A 94 -15.69 -8.72 2.98
N ALA A 95 -15.61 -7.63 3.76
CA ALA A 95 -14.53 -6.66 3.63
C ALA A 95 -13.18 -7.23 4.07
N ILE A 96 -13.14 -8.01 5.15
CA ILE A 96 -11.91 -8.69 5.63
C ILE A 96 -11.42 -9.67 4.56
N GLY A 97 -12.30 -10.52 4.00
CA GLY A 97 -11.94 -11.43 2.91
C GLY A 97 -11.43 -10.69 1.68
N GLY A 98 -12.12 -9.62 1.27
CA GLY A 98 -11.67 -8.75 0.18
C GLY A 98 -10.32 -8.10 0.43
N TYR A 99 -10.01 -7.76 1.69
CA TYR A 99 -8.76 -7.14 2.07
C TYR A 99 -7.60 -8.15 2.18
N THR A 100 -7.88 -9.39 2.57
CA THR A 100 -6.90 -10.49 2.50
C THR A 100 -6.48 -10.73 1.04
N LEU A 101 -7.46 -10.78 0.12
CA LEU A 101 -7.18 -10.95 -1.31
C LEU A 101 -6.46 -9.72 -1.91
N PHE A 102 -6.76 -8.51 -1.44
CA PHE A 102 -5.96 -7.34 -1.77
C PHE A 102 -4.50 -7.53 -1.35
N GLY A 103 -4.24 -7.98 -0.11
CA GLY A 103 -2.89 -8.27 0.39
C GLY A 103 -2.13 -9.27 -0.49
N ALA A 104 -2.82 -10.34 -0.93
CA ALA A 104 -2.22 -11.34 -1.80
C ALA A 104 -1.98 -10.83 -3.23
N GLY A 105 -2.93 -10.10 -3.81
CA GLY A 105 -2.85 -9.69 -5.20
C GLY A 105 -1.90 -8.52 -5.45
N TYR A 106 -1.95 -7.45 -4.60
CA TYR A 106 -1.13 -6.28 -4.84
C TYR A 106 0.38 -6.55 -4.67
N ILE A 107 0.73 -7.43 -3.73
CA ILE A 107 2.14 -7.73 -3.46
C ILE A 107 2.79 -8.50 -4.61
N GLY A 108 2.02 -9.32 -5.35
CA GLY A 108 2.49 -9.95 -6.57
C GLY A 108 2.95 -8.92 -7.61
N TYR A 109 2.16 -7.85 -7.82
CA TYR A 109 2.58 -6.75 -8.69
C TYR A 109 3.86 -6.07 -8.17
N MET A 110 3.87 -5.66 -6.90
CA MET A 110 5.01 -4.94 -6.32
C MET A 110 6.31 -5.75 -6.34
N THR A 111 6.21 -7.07 -6.23
CA THR A 111 7.39 -7.97 -6.24
C THR A 111 7.90 -8.24 -7.64
N PHE A 112 7.00 -8.48 -8.60
CA PHE A 112 7.39 -9.04 -9.89
C PHE A 112 7.37 -8.05 -11.06
N ILE A 113 6.80 -6.85 -10.89
CA ILE A 113 6.70 -5.87 -11.97
C ILE A 113 8.06 -5.45 -12.54
N ILE A 114 9.10 -5.28 -11.68
CA ILE A 114 10.44 -4.93 -12.17
C ILE A 114 11.00 -6.05 -13.03
N ALA A 115 10.84 -7.29 -12.61
CA ALA A 115 11.34 -8.43 -13.35
C ALA A 115 10.66 -8.52 -14.72
N LEU A 116 9.33 -8.35 -14.78
CA LEU A 116 8.59 -8.31 -16.05
C LEU A 116 9.06 -7.17 -16.96
N LEU A 117 9.21 -5.96 -16.43
CA LEU A 117 9.68 -4.81 -17.21
C LEU A 117 11.10 -5.06 -17.76
N ARG A 118 11.96 -5.70 -16.98
CA ARG A 118 13.32 -6.09 -17.42
C ARG A 118 13.29 -7.14 -18.51
N GLU A 119 12.44 -8.15 -18.40
CA GLU A 119 12.22 -9.13 -19.47
C GLU A 119 11.71 -8.48 -20.76
N GLN A 120 10.88 -7.42 -20.63
CA GLN A 120 10.39 -6.61 -21.76
C GLN A 120 11.42 -5.60 -22.29
N GLY A 121 12.67 -5.61 -21.80
CA GLY A 121 13.75 -4.76 -22.28
C GLY A 121 13.81 -3.36 -21.66
N ALA A 122 13.09 -3.10 -20.56
CA ALA A 122 13.14 -1.80 -19.89
C ALA A 122 14.53 -1.49 -19.34
N SER A 123 15.03 -0.27 -19.61
CA SER A 123 16.30 0.21 -19.08
C SER A 123 16.24 0.49 -17.57
N ALA A 124 17.41 0.60 -16.91
CA ALA A 124 17.49 0.98 -15.52
C ALA A 124 16.86 2.36 -15.26
N GLY A 125 17.08 3.32 -16.17
CA GLY A 125 16.50 4.64 -16.08
C GLY A 125 14.97 4.62 -16.14
N PHE A 126 14.40 3.77 -17.01
CA PHE A 126 12.94 3.61 -17.08
C PHE A 126 12.38 3.01 -15.78
N VAL A 127 13.01 2.00 -15.19
CA VAL A 127 12.59 1.43 -13.92
C VAL A 127 12.61 2.47 -12.80
N THR A 128 13.63 3.33 -12.75
CA THR A 128 13.71 4.46 -11.84
C THR A 128 12.55 5.44 -12.04
N LEU A 129 12.28 5.82 -13.29
CA LEU A 129 11.16 6.69 -13.65
C LEU A 129 9.81 6.07 -13.23
N PHE A 130 9.62 4.79 -13.54
CA PHE A 130 8.40 4.03 -13.19
C PHE A 130 8.10 4.07 -11.68
N TYR A 131 9.09 3.71 -10.84
CA TYR A 131 8.89 3.71 -9.38
C TYR A 131 8.78 5.11 -8.79
N SER A 132 9.50 6.09 -9.36
CA SER A 132 9.36 7.49 -8.94
C SER A 132 7.96 8.02 -9.24
N ALA A 133 7.44 7.76 -10.43
CA ALA A 133 6.09 8.14 -10.83
C ALA A 133 5.02 7.43 -9.98
N LEU A 134 5.20 6.12 -9.70
CA LEU A 134 4.34 5.35 -8.81
C LEU A 134 4.33 5.97 -7.40
N GLY A 135 5.50 6.32 -6.84
CA GLY A 135 5.62 6.94 -5.52
C GLY A 135 4.94 8.31 -5.45
N VAL A 136 5.13 9.16 -6.46
CA VAL A 136 4.47 10.47 -6.56
C VAL A 136 2.94 10.32 -6.67
N ALA A 137 2.47 9.39 -7.49
CA ALA A 137 1.04 9.08 -7.60
C ALA A 137 0.47 8.59 -6.27
N CYS A 138 1.24 7.82 -5.51
CA CYS A 138 0.88 7.34 -4.18
C CYS A 138 0.70 8.50 -3.18
N VAL A 139 1.57 9.51 -3.20
CA VAL A 139 1.40 10.73 -2.39
C VAL A 139 0.12 11.47 -2.77
N ALA A 140 -0.20 11.56 -4.06
CA ALA A 140 -1.40 12.24 -4.56
C ALA A 140 -2.69 11.45 -4.24
N SER A 141 -2.62 10.13 -4.04
CA SER A 141 -3.77 9.23 -3.85
C SER A 141 -4.69 9.66 -2.72
N SER A 142 -4.13 10.21 -1.66
CA SER A 142 -4.86 10.67 -0.48
C SER A 142 -5.90 11.75 -0.76
N ARG A 143 -5.59 12.65 -1.71
CA ARG A 143 -6.52 13.71 -2.13
C ARG A 143 -7.52 13.22 -3.15
N LEU A 144 -7.09 12.34 -4.05
CA LEU A 144 -7.93 11.82 -5.12
C LEU A 144 -9.15 11.05 -4.59
N TRP A 145 -8.98 10.26 -3.54
CA TRP A 145 -10.00 9.33 -3.07
C TRP A 145 -10.69 9.75 -1.78
N ALA A 146 -10.31 10.89 -1.17
CA ALA A 146 -10.93 11.36 0.08
C ALA A 146 -12.46 11.45 -0.03
N GLY A 147 -12.99 12.02 -1.10
CA GLY A 147 -14.44 12.12 -1.31
C GLY A 147 -15.15 10.77 -1.45
N LEU A 148 -14.49 9.78 -2.07
CA LEU A 148 -15.01 8.41 -2.16
C LEU A 148 -15.10 7.77 -0.76
N LEU A 149 -14.05 7.92 0.04
CA LEU A 149 -13.95 7.35 1.39
C LEU A 149 -14.94 7.99 2.37
N ASP A 150 -15.20 9.28 2.22
CA ASP A 150 -16.14 10.01 3.08
C ASP A 150 -17.61 9.73 2.71
N ARG A 151 -17.88 9.47 1.43
CA ARG A 151 -19.26 9.29 0.92
C ARG A 151 -19.84 7.93 1.29
N TYR A 152 -19.06 6.85 1.25
CA TYR A 152 -19.56 5.49 1.42
C TYR A 152 -19.17 4.92 2.79
N ARG A 153 -20.10 4.22 3.41
CA ARG A 153 -19.92 3.59 4.74
C ARG A 153 -19.73 2.08 4.69
N GLY A 154 -19.94 1.46 3.53
CA GLY A 154 -19.78 0.03 3.28
C GLY A 154 -18.46 -0.29 2.56
N GLY A 155 -18.41 -1.46 1.92
CA GLY A 155 -17.23 -1.96 1.19
C GLY A 155 -17.05 -1.40 -0.21
N GLN A 156 -17.93 -0.49 -0.67
CA GLN A 156 -17.88 0.07 -2.02
C GLN A 156 -16.53 0.74 -2.37
N PRO A 157 -15.94 1.59 -1.50
CA PRO A 157 -14.62 2.16 -1.79
C PRO A 157 -13.56 1.09 -2.01
N GLN A 158 -13.51 0.09 -1.14
CA GLN A 158 -12.56 -1.03 -1.26
C GLN A 158 -12.78 -1.81 -2.57
N ALA A 159 -14.04 -2.05 -2.95
CA ALA A 159 -14.38 -2.76 -4.19
C ALA A 159 -13.92 -1.98 -5.43
N ILE A 160 -14.23 -0.68 -5.51
CA ILE A 160 -13.85 0.17 -6.64
C ILE A 160 -12.32 0.23 -6.77
N LEU A 161 -11.63 0.46 -5.66
CA LEU A 161 -10.17 0.58 -5.64
C LEU A 161 -9.49 -0.74 -6.01
N ASN A 162 -9.97 -1.88 -5.50
CA ASN A 162 -9.45 -3.20 -5.89
C ASN A 162 -9.69 -3.50 -7.38
N MET A 163 -10.84 -3.10 -7.93
CA MET A 163 -11.11 -3.25 -9.36
C MET A 163 -10.10 -2.48 -10.19
N MET A 164 -9.82 -1.23 -9.84
CA MET A 164 -8.83 -0.39 -10.51
C MET A 164 -7.41 -0.96 -10.39
N LEU A 165 -7.05 -1.50 -9.23
CA LEU A 165 -5.76 -2.15 -9.03
C LEU A 165 -5.59 -3.39 -9.92
N GLY A 166 -6.63 -4.20 -10.06
CA GLY A 166 -6.62 -5.35 -10.96
C GLY A 166 -6.37 -4.93 -12.40
N VAL A 167 -7.03 -3.85 -12.86
CA VAL A 167 -6.77 -3.27 -14.18
C VAL A 167 -5.33 -2.79 -14.30
N ALA A 168 -4.83 -2.01 -13.32
CA ALA A 168 -3.45 -1.52 -13.32
C ALA A 168 -2.44 -2.67 -13.39
N THR A 169 -2.67 -3.75 -12.63
CA THR A 169 -1.81 -4.94 -12.59
C THR A 169 -1.77 -5.66 -13.95
N LEU A 170 -2.88 -5.65 -14.68
CA LEU A 170 -3.00 -6.37 -15.95
C LEU A 170 -2.39 -5.60 -17.14
N LEU A 171 -2.38 -4.26 -17.10
CA LEU A 171 -1.90 -3.41 -18.21
C LEU A 171 -0.54 -3.83 -18.77
N PRO A 172 0.54 -4.03 -17.97
CA PRO A 172 1.86 -4.38 -18.50
C PRO A 172 1.94 -5.81 -19.06
N VAL A 173 0.96 -6.65 -18.74
CA VAL A 173 0.83 -7.99 -19.33
C VAL A 173 0.19 -7.91 -20.72
N LEU A 174 -0.80 -7.02 -20.89
CA LEU A 174 -1.52 -6.85 -22.15
C LEU A 174 -0.68 -6.12 -23.22
N SER A 175 0.26 -5.29 -22.80
CA SER A 175 1.12 -4.53 -23.72
C SER A 175 2.52 -4.33 -23.14
N PRO A 176 3.57 -4.76 -23.86
CA PRO A 176 4.96 -4.56 -23.44
C PRO A 176 5.46 -3.12 -23.68
N SER A 177 4.58 -2.19 -24.05
CA SER A 177 4.96 -0.81 -24.32
C SER A 177 5.27 -0.05 -23.04
N LEU A 178 6.39 0.70 -23.03
CA LEU A 178 6.82 1.49 -21.88
C LEU A 178 5.79 2.54 -21.42
N PRO A 179 5.08 3.25 -22.31
CA PRO A 179 4.00 4.16 -21.90
C PRO A 179 2.87 3.46 -21.14
N VAL A 180 2.44 2.28 -21.59
CA VAL A 180 1.39 1.50 -20.90
C VAL A 180 1.88 1.04 -19.53
N ALA A 181 3.13 0.60 -19.43
CA ALA A 181 3.74 0.27 -18.15
C ALA A 181 3.75 1.48 -17.19
N LEU A 182 4.10 2.67 -17.68
CA LEU A 182 4.09 3.90 -16.88
C LEU A 182 2.67 4.24 -16.38
N VAL A 183 1.66 4.15 -17.26
CA VAL A 183 0.26 4.34 -16.90
C VAL A 183 -0.16 3.34 -15.82
N SER A 184 0.24 2.06 -15.95
CA SER A 184 0.02 1.03 -14.94
C SER A 184 0.61 1.44 -13.58
N GLY A 185 1.88 1.86 -13.54
CA GLY A 185 2.55 2.27 -12.31
C GLY A 185 1.89 3.48 -11.64
N VAL A 186 1.54 4.50 -12.44
CA VAL A 186 0.84 5.70 -11.94
C VAL A 186 -0.54 5.33 -11.40
N MET A 187 -1.30 4.53 -12.13
CA MET A 187 -2.64 4.08 -11.71
C MET A 187 -2.56 3.22 -10.44
N PHE A 188 -1.59 2.30 -10.40
CA PHE A 188 -1.37 1.46 -9.22
C PHE A 188 -0.99 2.31 -7.99
N GLY A 189 -0.01 3.21 -8.13
CA GLY A 189 0.40 4.12 -7.06
C GLY A 189 -0.74 5.02 -6.57
N ALA A 190 -1.54 5.57 -7.49
CA ALA A 190 -2.68 6.42 -7.16
C ALA A 190 -3.79 5.70 -6.37
N VAL A 191 -3.80 4.37 -6.34
CA VAL A 191 -4.92 3.58 -5.80
C VAL A 191 -4.54 2.74 -4.58
N PHE A 192 -3.37 2.08 -4.56
CA PHE A 192 -3.11 0.98 -3.63
C PHE A 192 -3.16 1.36 -2.15
N LEU A 193 -2.62 2.52 -1.74
CA LEU A 193 -2.73 2.97 -0.35
C LEU A 193 -4.15 3.45 0.02
N SER A 194 -4.94 3.85 -0.96
CA SER A 194 -6.34 4.21 -0.73
C SER A 194 -7.21 3.00 -0.42
N VAL A 195 -6.83 1.79 -0.85
CA VAL A 195 -7.46 0.54 -0.37
C VAL A 195 -7.21 0.37 1.14
N VAL A 196 -6.00 0.62 1.61
CA VAL A 196 -5.67 0.59 3.05
C VAL A 196 -6.48 1.64 3.82
N ALA A 197 -6.55 2.86 3.29
CA ALA A 197 -7.35 3.93 3.89
C ALA A 197 -8.85 3.59 3.93
N SER A 198 -9.37 2.87 2.92
CA SER A 198 -10.79 2.50 2.85
C SER A 198 -11.22 1.57 3.98
N THR A 199 -10.38 0.63 4.40
CA THR A 199 -10.67 -0.25 5.53
C THR A 199 -10.64 0.51 6.86
N THR A 200 -9.72 1.45 7.02
CA THR A 200 -9.70 2.35 8.18
C THR A 200 -10.95 3.23 8.22
N ALA A 201 -11.39 3.77 7.09
CA ALA A 201 -12.61 4.55 6.99
C ALA A 201 -13.84 3.69 7.32
N LEU A 202 -13.92 2.45 6.78
CA LEU A 202 -14.98 1.49 7.08
C LEU A 202 -15.09 1.21 8.59
N VAL A 203 -13.97 0.97 9.27
CA VAL A 203 -13.93 0.74 10.73
C VAL A 203 -14.44 1.99 11.47
N ARG A 204 -13.97 3.17 11.08
CA ARG A 204 -14.35 4.44 11.75
C ARG A 204 -15.81 4.81 11.55
N HIS A 205 -16.39 4.49 10.40
CA HIS A 205 -17.81 4.74 10.13
C HIS A 205 -18.75 3.79 10.87
N ASN A 206 -18.28 2.59 11.21
CA ASN A 206 -19.15 1.52 11.71
C ASN A 206 -18.87 1.10 13.14
N LEU A 207 -17.78 1.56 13.76
CA LEU A 207 -17.41 1.22 15.13
C LEU A 207 -17.27 2.48 16.01
N PRO A 208 -17.62 2.39 17.30
CA PRO A 208 -17.28 3.43 18.27
C PRO A 208 -15.76 3.56 18.42
N GLN A 209 -15.29 4.75 18.78
CA GLN A 209 -13.85 5.09 18.84
C GLN A 209 -13.05 4.11 19.72
N ALA A 210 -13.61 3.64 20.84
CA ALA A 210 -12.98 2.68 21.72
C ALA A 210 -12.64 1.32 21.05
N GLN A 211 -13.30 0.99 19.94
CA GLN A 211 -13.13 -0.27 19.21
C GLN A 211 -12.30 -0.11 17.92
N TRP A 212 -11.88 1.11 17.55
CA TRP A 212 -11.14 1.33 16.30
C TRP A 212 -9.84 0.55 16.22
N ALA A 213 -9.04 0.58 17.28
CA ALA A 213 -7.77 -0.15 17.32
C ALA A 213 -7.97 -1.66 17.06
N HIS A 214 -8.99 -2.25 17.67
CA HIS A 214 -9.30 -3.66 17.51
C HIS A 214 -9.78 -3.99 16.09
N GLY A 215 -10.69 -3.16 15.55
CA GLY A 215 -11.15 -3.31 14.16
C GLY A 215 -10.01 -3.18 13.16
N ILE A 216 -9.18 -2.13 13.26
CA ILE A 216 -8.05 -1.90 12.36
C ILE A 216 -7.04 -3.06 12.46
N SER A 217 -6.74 -3.56 13.69
CA SER A 217 -5.84 -4.69 13.89
C SER A 217 -6.33 -5.96 13.18
N ALA A 218 -7.63 -6.24 13.22
CA ALA A 218 -8.19 -7.40 12.53
C ALA A 218 -7.98 -7.33 11.01
N PHE A 219 -8.22 -6.16 10.40
CA PHE A 219 -7.91 -5.94 8.98
C PHE A 219 -6.42 -6.06 8.69
N THR A 220 -5.55 -5.51 9.55
CA THR A 220 -4.10 -5.58 9.39
C THR A 220 -3.59 -7.03 9.43
N ILE A 221 -4.09 -7.85 10.34
CA ILE A 221 -3.74 -9.27 10.42
C ILE A 221 -4.18 -10.00 9.14
N ALA A 222 -5.43 -9.78 8.70
CA ALA A 222 -5.95 -10.38 7.47
C ALA A 222 -5.12 -9.99 6.23
N PHE A 223 -4.74 -8.72 6.14
CA PHE A 223 -3.84 -8.22 5.11
C PHE A 223 -2.46 -8.86 5.15
N ALA A 224 -1.86 -8.97 6.34
CA ALA A 224 -0.55 -9.58 6.52
C ALA A 224 -0.54 -11.06 6.08
N LEU A 225 -1.61 -11.81 6.38
CA LEU A 225 -1.77 -13.18 5.87
C LEU A 225 -1.77 -13.23 4.34
N GLY A 226 -2.50 -12.32 3.70
CA GLY A 226 -2.48 -12.17 2.24
C GLY A 226 -1.08 -11.89 1.69
N GLN A 227 -0.34 -10.99 2.34
CA GLN A 227 1.02 -10.63 1.94
C GLN A 227 2.03 -11.78 2.08
N ILE A 228 1.84 -12.67 3.04
CA ILE A 228 2.71 -13.85 3.21
C ILE A 228 2.44 -14.87 2.10
N VAL A 229 1.18 -15.13 1.81
CA VAL A 229 0.77 -16.15 0.83
C VAL A 229 0.96 -15.66 -0.61
N GLY A 230 0.68 -14.38 -0.87
CA GLY A 230 0.64 -13.80 -2.21
C GLY A 230 1.91 -14.02 -3.04
N PRO A 231 3.09 -13.57 -2.57
CA PRO A 231 4.34 -13.73 -3.34
C PRO A 231 4.70 -15.19 -3.60
N THR A 232 4.45 -16.07 -2.62
CA THR A 232 4.75 -17.51 -2.75
C THR A 232 3.90 -18.14 -3.85
N VAL A 233 2.59 -17.88 -3.85
CA VAL A 233 1.67 -18.41 -4.86
C VAL A 233 1.97 -17.78 -6.24
N THR A 234 2.16 -16.48 -6.29
CA THR A 234 2.47 -15.77 -7.55
C THR A 234 3.81 -16.22 -8.12
N GLY A 235 4.83 -16.41 -7.28
CA GLY A 235 6.15 -16.91 -7.70
C GLY A 235 6.07 -18.34 -8.22
N TRP A 236 5.40 -19.25 -7.50
CA TRP A 236 5.20 -20.61 -7.96
C TRP A 236 4.47 -20.69 -9.32
N ILE A 237 3.48 -19.81 -9.54
CA ILE A 237 2.79 -19.71 -10.84
C ILE A 237 3.72 -19.14 -11.90
N ALA A 238 4.56 -18.17 -11.56
CA ALA A 238 5.51 -17.54 -12.48
C ALA A 238 6.66 -18.47 -12.89
N ASP A 239 7.01 -19.45 -12.07
CA ASP A 239 7.98 -20.49 -12.42
C ASP A 239 7.45 -21.52 -13.43
N GLY A 240 6.14 -21.51 -13.67
CA GLY A 240 5.47 -22.40 -14.62
C GLY A 240 5.33 -21.78 -16.04
N PRO A 241 4.62 -22.50 -16.94
CA PRO A 241 4.35 -22.01 -18.29
C PRO A 241 3.63 -20.64 -18.27
N GLY A 242 4.13 -19.67 -19.03
CA GLY A 242 3.59 -18.31 -19.11
C GLY A 242 4.29 -17.30 -18.20
N GLY A 243 5.28 -17.74 -17.38
CA GLY A 243 6.23 -16.86 -16.69
C GLY A 243 5.57 -15.80 -15.80
N LEU A 244 6.28 -14.70 -15.61
CA LEU A 244 5.85 -13.56 -14.78
C LEU A 244 4.52 -12.96 -15.21
N ALA A 245 4.23 -12.95 -16.52
CA ALA A 245 2.96 -12.45 -17.05
C ALA A 245 1.78 -13.21 -16.47
N ARG A 246 1.84 -14.55 -16.41
CA ARG A 246 0.79 -15.39 -15.81
C ARG A 246 0.64 -15.14 -14.32
N GLY A 247 1.73 -14.94 -13.58
CA GLY A 247 1.70 -14.57 -12.17
C GLY A 247 0.92 -13.27 -11.95
N LEU A 248 1.14 -12.25 -12.79
CA LEU A 248 0.43 -10.98 -12.70
C LEU A 248 -1.05 -11.09 -13.13
N VAL A 249 -1.40 -11.95 -14.09
CA VAL A 249 -2.80 -12.23 -14.42
C VAL A 249 -3.54 -12.82 -13.21
N VAL A 250 -2.93 -13.77 -12.50
CA VAL A 250 -3.51 -14.34 -11.28
C VAL A 250 -3.62 -13.30 -10.17
N SER A 251 -2.62 -12.43 -10.02
CA SER A 251 -2.66 -11.30 -9.07
C SER A 251 -3.83 -10.36 -9.39
N ALA A 252 -4.04 -10.01 -10.66
CA ALA A 252 -5.18 -9.18 -11.09
C ALA A 252 -6.53 -9.87 -10.80
N GLY A 253 -6.64 -11.16 -11.11
CA GLY A 253 -7.84 -11.96 -10.79
C GLY A 253 -8.13 -12.01 -9.29
N THR A 254 -7.09 -12.14 -8.47
CA THR A 254 -7.19 -12.11 -7.01
C THR A 254 -7.71 -10.75 -6.51
N LEU A 255 -7.24 -9.64 -7.08
CA LEU A 255 -7.73 -8.29 -6.77
C LEU A 255 -9.20 -8.12 -7.17
N TRP A 256 -9.61 -8.62 -8.33
CA TRP A 256 -11.01 -8.56 -8.76
C TRP A 256 -11.93 -9.44 -7.92
N LEU A 257 -11.48 -10.62 -7.51
CA LEU A 257 -12.21 -11.43 -6.53
C LEU A 257 -12.35 -10.70 -5.20
N GLY A 258 -11.27 -10.02 -4.74
CA GLY A 258 -11.29 -9.15 -3.58
C GLY A 258 -12.30 -8.00 -3.72
N ALA A 259 -12.41 -7.40 -4.91
CA ALA A 259 -13.41 -6.39 -5.23
C ALA A 259 -14.84 -6.95 -5.14
N ALA A 260 -15.07 -8.14 -5.69
CA ALA A 260 -16.37 -8.82 -5.66
C ALA A 260 -16.81 -9.16 -4.23
N LEU A 261 -15.88 -9.58 -3.35
CA LEU A 261 -16.20 -9.80 -1.93
C LEU A 261 -16.52 -8.48 -1.24
N ALA A 262 -15.67 -7.48 -1.40
CA ALA A 262 -15.84 -6.17 -0.76
C ALA A 262 -17.16 -5.49 -1.16
N SER A 263 -17.62 -5.66 -2.40
CA SER A 263 -18.90 -5.10 -2.88
C SER A 263 -20.13 -5.62 -2.12
N ARG A 264 -20.01 -6.81 -1.51
CA ARG A 264 -21.08 -7.40 -0.68
C ARG A 264 -21.14 -6.87 0.75
N GLN A 265 -20.12 -6.13 1.16
CA GLN A 265 -20.06 -5.49 2.48
C GLN A 265 -20.98 -4.26 2.51
N ARG A 266 -22.06 -4.37 3.27
CA ARG A 266 -23.02 -3.30 3.53
C ARG A 266 -22.58 -2.40 4.68
#